data_c065cb464a1434335a34ef979be95b93
#
_entry.id   c065cb464a1434335a34ef979be95b93
#
_cell.length_a   1.000
_cell.length_b   1.000
_cell.length_c   1.000
_cell.angle_alpha   90.00
_cell.angle_beta   90.00
_cell.angle_gamma   90.00
#
_symmetry.space_group_name_H-M   'P 1'
#
loop_
_entity.id
_entity.type
_entity.pdbx_description
1 polymer ?
#
loop_
_entity_poly.entity_id
_entity_poly.type
_entity_poly.pdbx_seq_one_letter_code
_entity_poly.pdbx_strand_id
1 'polypeptide(L)'
;MSKLVWDQDGERLYETGIEQGVLYPKSDEGTYPKGYAWNGITGVSEAPSGAEETPLYADNIKYLSLTSAEEFGATITAYTYPEEFEKCDGSADIAPGVTVGQQDRVPFGLVYKTKLGNDTKGNRYGYKLNIIYGAKAKPSSKDYKTINDSPEAIEMSWEISTTPINVPGFKVTAHLTIDSTKVNPDKLAKLEDVLFGSETSDARLPFPAEIIEIMKDEPDPALTITVSPVTGNTDVCGKKAHELQSNVLVNDTTNTISGTLKYVTGYTGFSSKEDEQTGNYIALNIDPASGFPESMTVEIKNGTSGPANLTAEDHQAVLKIKDAAKQSIIIKATNKGTEVTEEYKFVGLTLQTA
;
A
#
# COMPACT_ATOMS: atom_id res chain seq x y z
N MET A 1 -12.95 16.52 -22.27
CA MET A 1 -11.62 16.10 -22.74
C MET A 1 -10.63 17.18 -22.27
N SER A 2 -9.68 16.83 -21.43
CA SER A 2 -8.65 17.76 -20.97
C SER A 2 -7.55 17.87 -22.03
N LYS A 3 -7.10 19.10 -22.30
CA LYS A 3 -5.96 19.36 -23.18
C LYS A 3 -4.68 18.84 -22.50
N LEU A 4 -3.82 18.15 -23.23
CA LEU A 4 -2.50 17.75 -22.72
C LEU A 4 -1.67 18.99 -22.40
N VAL A 5 -0.97 18.96 -21.29
CA VAL A 5 -0.06 20.00 -20.82
C VAL A 5 1.29 19.33 -20.56
N TRP A 6 2.39 19.96 -20.93
CA TRP A 6 3.75 19.45 -20.77
C TRP A 6 4.57 20.38 -19.87
N ASP A 7 5.63 19.84 -19.28
CA ASP A 7 6.68 20.58 -18.56
C ASP A 7 6.19 21.46 -17.40
N GLN A 8 5.16 20.99 -16.67
CA GLN A 8 4.71 21.69 -15.46
C GLN A 8 5.78 21.60 -14.37
N ASP A 9 5.81 22.59 -13.51
CA ASP A 9 6.70 22.62 -12.35
C ASP A 9 6.36 21.44 -11.42
N GLY A 10 7.39 20.66 -11.06
CA GLY A 10 7.26 19.42 -10.29
C GLY A 10 7.10 18.14 -11.12
N GLU A 11 6.83 18.23 -12.42
CA GLU A 11 6.63 17.08 -13.31
C GLU A 11 7.88 16.67 -14.12
N ARG A 12 8.97 17.44 -14.02
CA ARG A 12 10.24 17.12 -14.69
C ARG A 12 11.03 16.11 -13.86
N LEU A 13 10.70 14.83 -14.06
CA LEU A 13 11.26 13.72 -13.30
C LEU A 13 12.57 13.23 -13.92
N TYR A 14 13.49 12.81 -13.06
CA TYR A 14 14.73 12.14 -13.45
C TYR A 14 15.11 11.07 -12.43
N GLU A 15 15.90 10.09 -12.85
CA GLU A 15 16.46 9.04 -12.01
C GLU A 15 17.99 9.15 -12.02
N THR A 16 18.61 9.01 -10.85
CA THR A 16 20.06 9.15 -10.70
C THR A 16 20.58 8.42 -9.48
N GLY A 17 21.88 8.17 -9.48
CA GLY A 17 22.59 7.58 -8.35
C GLY A 17 22.17 6.16 -8.04
N ILE A 18 23.06 5.42 -7.41
CA ILE A 18 22.83 4.09 -6.88
C ILE A 18 23.32 4.07 -5.43
N GLU A 19 22.56 3.43 -4.56
CA GLU A 19 22.90 3.30 -3.13
C GLU A 19 22.28 2.06 -2.51
N GLN A 20 22.77 1.70 -1.33
CA GLN A 20 22.19 0.63 -0.50
C GLN A 20 22.06 -0.72 -1.23
N GLY A 21 23.16 -1.14 -1.89
CA GLY A 21 23.21 -2.48 -2.48
C GLY A 21 23.22 -3.56 -1.42
N VAL A 22 22.45 -4.64 -1.63
CA VAL A 22 22.42 -5.82 -0.76
C VAL A 22 22.51 -7.08 -1.61
N LEU A 23 23.46 -7.94 -1.24
CA LEU A 23 23.65 -9.27 -1.82
C LEU A 23 22.86 -10.31 -1.01
N TYR A 24 22.19 -11.23 -1.69
CA TYR A 24 21.48 -12.36 -1.07
C TYR A 24 21.91 -13.66 -1.76
N PRO A 25 22.93 -14.37 -1.25
CA PRO A 25 23.30 -15.68 -1.78
C PRO A 25 22.14 -16.66 -1.65
N LYS A 26 21.88 -17.43 -2.71
CA LYS A 26 20.84 -18.45 -2.72
C LYS A 26 21.28 -19.66 -1.91
N SER A 27 20.41 -20.15 -1.02
CA SER A 27 20.66 -21.39 -0.27
C SER A 27 20.40 -22.64 -1.12
N ASP A 28 20.84 -23.79 -0.64
CA ASP A 28 20.58 -25.10 -1.26
C ASP A 28 19.08 -25.43 -1.32
N GLU A 29 18.30 -24.84 -0.38
CA GLU A 29 16.84 -24.96 -0.35
C GLU A 29 16.15 -24.07 -1.39
N GLY A 30 16.91 -23.24 -2.11
CA GLY A 30 16.41 -22.37 -3.16
C GLY A 30 15.90 -21.02 -2.68
N THR A 31 16.05 -20.68 -1.39
CA THR A 31 15.65 -19.41 -0.77
C THR A 31 16.81 -18.43 -0.63
N TYR A 32 16.53 -17.22 -0.18
CA TYR A 32 17.51 -16.16 0.07
C TYR A 32 17.46 -15.74 1.55
N PRO A 33 17.97 -16.57 2.47
CA PRO A 33 17.70 -16.45 3.90
C PRO A 33 18.44 -15.29 4.58
N LYS A 34 19.50 -14.77 3.97
CA LYS A 34 20.33 -13.73 4.58
C LYS A 34 20.86 -12.74 3.55
N GLY A 35 20.78 -11.45 3.89
CA GLY A 35 21.32 -10.33 3.13
C GLY A 35 22.65 -9.82 3.68
N TYR A 36 23.50 -9.35 2.79
CA TYR A 36 24.82 -8.78 3.10
C TYR A 36 24.96 -7.43 2.40
N ALA A 37 25.29 -6.40 3.14
CA ALA A 37 25.44 -5.07 2.58
C ALA A 37 26.61 -5.04 1.57
N TRP A 38 26.33 -4.57 0.37
CA TRP A 38 27.34 -4.40 -0.66
C TRP A 38 27.77 -2.95 -0.74
N ASN A 39 28.87 -2.65 -0.11
CA ASN A 39 29.47 -1.31 -0.16
C ASN A 39 30.28 -1.12 -1.44
N GLY A 40 30.35 0.13 -1.91
CA GLY A 40 31.22 0.50 -3.03
C GLY A 40 30.68 0.14 -4.41
N ILE A 41 29.40 -0.16 -4.58
CA ILE A 41 28.77 -0.28 -5.89
C ILE A 41 28.84 1.08 -6.59
N THR A 42 29.40 1.10 -7.79
CA THR A 42 29.50 2.30 -8.64
C THR A 42 28.40 2.34 -9.68
N GLY A 43 27.89 1.19 -10.11
CA GLY A 43 26.83 1.12 -11.11
C GLY A 43 26.21 -0.28 -11.25
N VAL A 44 24.98 -0.29 -11.72
CA VAL A 44 24.30 -1.46 -12.29
C VAL A 44 23.77 -1.03 -13.65
N SER A 45 24.25 -1.66 -14.71
CA SER A 45 23.82 -1.41 -16.08
C SER A 45 22.95 -2.57 -16.54
N GLU A 46 21.65 -2.34 -16.68
CA GLU A 46 20.70 -3.34 -17.15
C GLU A 46 20.87 -3.55 -18.66
N ALA A 47 20.93 -4.81 -19.05
CA ALA A 47 21.15 -5.25 -20.44
C ALA A 47 20.23 -6.45 -20.75
N PRO A 48 18.89 -6.25 -20.83
CA PRO A 48 17.97 -7.29 -21.22
C PRO A 48 18.25 -7.76 -22.65
N SER A 49 18.02 -9.03 -22.93
CA SER A 49 18.22 -9.66 -24.23
C SER A 49 17.03 -10.55 -24.57
N GLY A 50 16.95 -11.03 -25.81
CA GLY A 50 15.80 -11.80 -26.29
C GLY A 50 14.69 -10.93 -26.87
N ALA A 51 13.44 -11.38 -26.76
CA ALA A 51 12.26 -10.74 -27.36
C ALA A 51 12.39 -10.54 -28.89
N GLU A 52 13.23 -11.36 -29.56
CA GLU A 52 13.43 -11.29 -31.00
C GLU A 52 12.23 -11.86 -31.74
N GLU A 53 11.78 -11.16 -32.78
CA GLU A 53 10.72 -11.62 -33.66
C GLU A 53 11.26 -12.50 -34.80
N THR A 54 10.71 -13.71 -34.89
CA THR A 54 10.93 -14.61 -36.05
C THR A 54 9.66 -14.61 -36.89
N PRO A 55 9.66 -13.93 -38.05
CA PRO A 55 8.49 -13.92 -38.93
C PRO A 55 8.34 -15.25 -39.69
N LEU A 56 7.13 -15.75 -39.73
CA LEU A 56 6.75 -16.87 -40.58
C LEU A 56 5.95 -16.38 -41.77
N TYR A 57 6.27 -16.89 -42.96
CA TYR A 57 5.65 -16.52 -44.21
C TYR A 57 4.84 -17.69 -44.78
N ALA A 58 3.61 -17.39 -45.26
CA ALA A 58 2.77 -18.29 -46.03
C ALA A 58 2.05 -17.49 -47.10
N ASP A 59 1.76 -18.09 -48.25
CA ASP A 59 1.07 -17.46 -49.38
C ASP A 59 1.70 -16.13 -49.84
N ASN A 60 3.02 -16.01 -49.72
CA ASN A 60 3.81 -14.81 -50.06
C ASN A 60 3.55 -13.58 -49.15
N ILE A 61 2.94 -13.77 -47.98
CA ILE A 61 2.74 -12.73 -46.98
C ILE A 61 3.30 -13.14 -45.66
N LYS A 62 3.60 -12.16 -44.77
CA LYS A 62 3.95 -12.44 -43.38
C LYS A 62 2.71 -12.99 -42.68
N TYR A 63 2.72 -14.31 -42.41
CA TYR A 63 1.57 -15.02 -41.84
C TYR A 63 1.44 -14.72 -40.31
N LEU A 64 2.55 -14.79 -39.58
CA LEU A 64 2.64 -14.41 -38.16
C LEU A 64 4.09 -14.15 -37.77
N SER A 65 4.30 -13.59 -36.58
CA SER A 65 5.60 -13.49 -35.91
C SER A 65 5.59 -14.27 -34.62
N LEU A 66 6.63 -15.06 -34.38
CA LEU A 66 6.92 -15.66 -33.09
C LEU A 66 7.93 -14.78 -32.37
N THR A 67 7.66 -14.46 -31.11
CA THR A 67 8.59 -13.68 -30.26
C THR A 67 9.25 -14.61 -29.27
N SER A 68 10.59 -14.58 -29.17
CA SER A 68 11.35 -15.32 -28.17
C SER A 68 11.10 -14.78 -26.75
N ALA A 69 11.45 -15.55 -25.72
CA ALA A 69 11.42 -15.07 -24.35
C ALA A 69 12.46 -13.96 -24.15
N GLU A 70 12.10 -12.97 -23.34
CA GLU A 70 13.03 -11.96 -22.85
C GLU A 70 13.81 -12.53 -21.65
N GLU A 71 15.11 -12.26 -21.62
CA GLU A 71 16.02 -12.63 -20.52
C GLU A 71 16.59 -11.34 -19.92
N PHE A 72 16.47 -11.18 -18.62
CA PHE A 72 17.08 -10.06 -17.92
C PHE A 72 18.57 -10.36 -17.68
N GLY A 73 19.41 -9.40 -18.01
CA GLY A 73 20.84 -9.42 -17.72
C GLY A 73 21.27 -8.04 -17.23
N ALA A 74 22.37 -7.97 -16.53
CA ALA A 74 22.97 -6.70 -16.09
C ALA A 74 24.48 -6.83 -15.90
N THR A 75 25.16 -5.70 -15.80
CA THR A 75 26.55 -5.58 -15.39
C THR A 75 26.62 -4.79 -14.09
N ILE A 76 27.22 -5.40 -13.06
CA ILE A 76 27.47 -4.75 -11.77
C ILE A 76 28.90 -4.24 -11.77
N THR A 77 29.09 -2.96 -11.40
CA THR A 77 30.42 -2.37 -11.20
C THR A 77 30.59 -1.91 -9.76
N ALA A 78 31.75 -2.15 -9.16
CA ALA A 78 32.01 -1.79 -7.77
C ALA A 78 33.51 -1.68 -7.49
N TYR A 79 33.88 -0.90 -6.45
CA TYR A 79 35.24 -0.85 -5.92
C TYR A 79 35.54 -1.98 -4.93
N THR A 80 34.52 -2.59 -4.33
CA THR A 80 34.66 -3.69 -3.38
C THR A 80 33.41 -4.58 -3.40
N TYR A 81 33.48 -5.71 -2.73
CA TYR A 81 32.37 -6.66 -2.57
C TYR A 81 32.42 -7.33 -1.19
N PRO A 82 31.29 -7.83 -0.66
CA PRO A 82 31.26 -8.61 0.57
C PRO A 82 31.92 -9.98 0.37
N GLU A 83 32.56 -10.54 1.40
CA GLU A 83 33.21 -11.85 1.35
C GLU A 83 32.26 -12.97 0.85
N GLU A 84 30.99 -12.87 1.19
CA GLU A 84 29.98 -13.82 0.77
C GLU A 84 29.72 -13.84 -0.75
N PHE A 85 30.17 -12.82 -1.47
CA PHE A 85 30.10 -12.78 -2.93
C PHE A 85 31.12 -13.71 -3.58
N GLU A 86 32.20 -14.10 -2.90
CA GLU A 86 33.24 -14.97 -3.44
C GLU A 86 32.67 -16.28 -3.98
N LYS A 87 31.76 -16.92 -3.25
CA LYS A 87 31.05 -18.14 -3.73
C LYS A 87 30.16 -17.85 -4.96
N CYS A 88 29.70 -16.61 -5.13
CA CYS A 88 28.90 -16.21 -6.30
C CYS A 88 29.81 -15.87 -7.50
N ASP A 89 31.04 -15.38 -7.26
CA ASP A 89 32.07 -15.13 -8.26
C ASP A 89 32.87 -16.39 -8.67
N GLY A 90 32.66 -17.52 -8.01
CA GLY A 90 33.35 -18.76 -8.26
C GLY A 90 34.72 -18.85 -7.60
N SER A 91 34.84 -18.28 -6.43
CA SER A 91 35.99 -18.35 -5.54
C SER A 91 35.65 -19.13 -4.27
N ALA A 92 36.62 -19.77 -3.65
CA ALA A 92 36.46 -20.45 -2.36
C ALA A 92 37.74 -20.35 -1.54
N ASP A 93 37.60 -20.19 -0.23
CA ASP A 93 38.72 -20.21 0.69
C ASP A 93 39.15 -21.64 1.02
N ILE A 94 40.41 -21.94 0.85
CA ILE A 94 41.04 -23.21 1.26
C ILE A 94 41.76 -23.10 2.61
N ALA A 95 42.12 -21.87 2.99
CA ALA A 95 42.70 -21.55 4.29
C ALA A 95 42.47 -20.01 4.54
N PRO A 96 42.59 -19.53 5.77
CA PRO A 96 42.45 -18.10 6.04
C PRO A 96 43.36 -17.25 5.15
N GLY A 97 42.73 -16.42 4.29
CA GLY A 97 43.43 -15.54 3.35
C GLY A 97 44.01 -16.23 2.11
N VAL A 98 43.64 -17.49 1.85
CA VAL A 98 44.08 -18.23 0.65
C VAL A 98 42.86 -18.70 -0.14
N THR A 99 42.58 -18.02 -1.23
CA THR A 99 41.38 -18.20 -2.06
C THR A 99 41.75 -18.89 -3.37
N VAL A 100 40.96 -19.88 -3.80
CA VAL A 100 41.03 -20.53 -5.12
C VAL A 100 39.89 -20.09 -6.00
N GLY A 101 40.20 -19.80 -7.26
CA GLY A 101 39.21 -19.47 -8.28
C GLY A 101 38.67 -20.67 -9.04
N GLN A 102 37.78 -20.44 -10.03
CA GLN A 102 37.23 -21.44 -10.95
C GLN A 102 36.38 -22.54 -10.25
N GLN A 103 35.75 -22.15 -9.16
CA GLN A 103 34.82 -23.00 -8.44
C GLN A 103 33.38 -22.85 -8.95
N ASP A 104 32.48 -23.70 -8.50
CA ASP A 104 31.07 -23.62 -8.79
C ASP A 104 30.50 -22.30 -8.23
N ARG A 105 29.63 -21.64 -9.04
CA ARG A 105 29.05 -20.36 -8.70
C ARG A 105 27.66 -20.51 -8.11
N VAL A 106 27.47 -19.94 -6.94
CA VAL A 106 26.16 -19.89 -6.27
C VAL A 106 25.34 -18.75 -6.89
N PRO A 107 24.10 -19.01 -7.32
CA PRO A 107 23.20 -17.94 -7.73
C PRO A 107 22.88 -17.01 -6.55
N PHE A 108 22.53 -15.77 -6.84
CA PHE A 108 22.21 -14.77 -5.81
C PHE A 108 21.06 -13.88 -6.24
N GLY A 109 20.49 -13.16 -5.27
CA GLY A 109 19.65 -12.01 -5.47
C GLY A 109 20.42 -10.72 -5.19
N LEU A 110 20.03 -9.64 -5.82
CA LEU A 110 20.58 -8.32 -5.60
C LEU A 110 19.45 -7.30 -5.43
N VAL A 111 19.56 -6.46 -4.42
CA VAL A 111 18.69 -5.30 -4.23
C VAL A 111 19.54 -4.05 -4.21
N TYR A 112 19.08 -3.00 -4.85
CA TYR A 112 19.71 -1.68 -4.81
C TYR A 112 18.66 -0.58 -4.96
N LYS A 113 18.99 0.61 -4.45
CA LYS A 113 18.15 1.81 -4.58
C LYS A 113 18.71 2.72 -5.64
N THR A 114 17.81 3.35 -6.43
CA THR A 114 18.11 4.51 -7.26
C THR A 114 17.30 5.71 -6.80
N LYS A 115 17.85 6.92 -6.87
CA LYS A 115 17.19 8.15 -6.44
C LYS A 115 16.30 8.69 -7.54
N LEU A 116 15.07 9.06 -7.17
CA LEU A 116 14.19 9.84 -8.01
C LEU A 116 14.25 11.30 -7.63
N GLY A 117 14.40 12.15 -8.61
CA GLY A 117 14.41 13.58 -8.43
C GLY A 117 13.41 14.28 -9.35
N ASN A 118 13.10 15.53 -8.99
CA ASN A 118 12.38 16.44 -9.84
C ASN A 118 12.95 17.87 -9.71
N ASP A 119 12.45 18.76 -10.54
CA ASP A 119 12.90 20.16 -10.60
C ASP A 119 12.56 20.97 -9.33
N THR A 120 11.61 20.56 -8.50
CA THR A 120 11.20 21.26 -7.28
C THR A 120 11.84 20.71 -6.01
N LYS A 121 11.99 19.39 -5.87
CA LYS A 121 12.51 18.71 -4.66
C LYS A 121 13.93 18.20 -4.81
N GLY A 122 14.50 18.27 -6.05
CA GLY A 122 15.80 17.67 -6.37
C GLY A 122 15.80 16.17 -6.06
N ASN A 123 16.93 15.62 -5.65
CA ASN A 123 17.10 14.17 -5.35
C ASN A 123 16.33 13.67 -4.10
N ARG A 124 15.49 14.49 -3.50
CA ARG A 124 14.66 14.13 -2.33
C ARG A 124 13.20 13.87 -2.70
N TYR A 125 12.90 13.75 -3.98
CA TYR A 125 11.55 13.45 -4.45
C TYR A 125 11.10 12.04 -4.05
N GLY A 126 11.97 11.04 -4.25
CA GLY A 126 11.72 9.63 -3.93
C GLY A 126 12.90 8.74 -4.32
N TYR A 127 12.63 7.45 -4.38
CA TYR A 127 13.60 6.43 -4.83
C TYR A 127 12.87 5.24 -5.45
N LYS A 128 13.61 4.42 -6.18
CA LYS A 128 13.15 3.10 -6.59
C LYS A 128 13.98 2.02 -5.90
N LEU A 129 13.32 0.96 -5.49
CA LEU A 129 13.94 -0.31 -5.11
C LEU A 129 13.95 -1.21 -6.34
N ASN A 130 15.14 -1.64 -6.76
CA ASN A 130 15.33 -2.60 -7.83
C ASN A 130 15.74 -3.93 -7.22
N ILE A 131 15.02 -5.00 -7.55
CA ILE A 131 15.19 -6.33 -6.98
C ILE A 131 15.48 -7.30 -8.13
N ILE A 132 16.63 -7.96 -8.09
CA ILE A 132 17.04 -8.95 -9.08
C ILE A 132 17.09 -10.32 -8.43
N TYR A 133 16.47 -11.31 -9.07
CA TYR A 133 16.43 -12.70 -8.62
C TYR A 133 17.23 -13.61 -9.54
N GLY A 134 17.74 -14.70 -8.97
CA GLY A 134 18.38 -15.76 -9.73
C GLY A 134 19.58 -15.33 -10.55
N ALA A 135 20.26 -14.26 -10.13
CA ALA A 135 21.45 -13.78 -10.78
C ALA A 135 22.61 -14.77 -10.64
N LYS A 136 23.38 -14.96 -11.69
CA LYS A 136 24.60 -15.75 -11.73
C LYS A 136 25.68 -14.94 -12.40
N ALA A 137 26.76 -14.67 -11.67
CA ALA A 137 27.89 -13.94 -12.20
C ALA A 137 28.63 -14.78 -13.27
N LYS A 138 28.95 -14.15 -14.41
CA LYS A 138 29.81 -14.73 -15.41
C LYS A 138 31.29 -14.47 -15.04
N PRO A 139 32.25 -15.28 -15.58
CA PRO A 139 33.64 -14.91 -15.44
C PRO A 139 33.93 -13.52 -15.97
N SER A 140 34.61 -12.70 -15.18
CA SER A 140 34.92 -11.32 -15.53
C SER A 140 36.42 -11.06 -15.52
N SER A 141 36.88 -10.08 -16.30
CA SER A 141 38.25 -9.59 -16.27
C SER A 141 38.45 -8.66 -15.06
N LYS A 142 39.61 -8.74 -14.43
CA LYS A 142 40.09 -7.79 -13.41
C LYS A 142 41.40 -7.18 -13.88
N ASP A 143 41.44 -5.85 -14.05
CA ASP A 143 42.62 -5.16 -14.51
C ASP A 143 43.38 -4.57 -13.32
N TYR A 144 44.63 -5.00 -13.15
CA TYR A 144 45.55 -4.48 -12.14
C TYR A 144 46.50 -3.50 -12.77
N LYS A 145 46.53 -2.25 -12.28
CA LYS A 145 47.36 -1.15 -12.81
C LYS A 145 48.34 -0.68 -11.76
N THR A 146 49.50 -0.20 -12.20
CA THR A 146 50.49 0.46 -11.36
C THR A 146 49.96 1.82 -10.87
N ILE A 147 50.25 2.18 -9.62
CA ILE A 147 49.99 3.51 -9.09
C ILE A 147 50.86 4.52 -9.82
N ASN A 148 50.25 5.58 -10.31
CA ASN A 148 50.91 6.71 -10.97
C ASN A 148 50.60 8.04 -10.24
N ASP A 149 50.93 9.16 -10.85
CA ASP A 149 50.68 10.50 -10.29
C ASP A 149 49.19 10.86 -10.07
N SER A 150 48.28 10.07 -10.68
CA SER A 150 46.85 10.16 -10.50
C SER A 150 46.31 8.80 -10.07
N PRO A 151 46.37 8.44 -8.77
CA PRO A 151 45.92 7.15 -8.30
C PRO A 151 44.42 6.92 -8.56
N GLU A 152 44.09 5.85 -9.24
CA GLU A 152 42.70 5.41 -9.46
C GLU A 152 42.45 4.11 -8.72
N ALA A 153 41.27 3.98 -8.07
CA ALA A 153 40.85 2.72 -7.51
C ALA A 153 40.54 1.70 -8.63
N ILE A 154 40.83 0.45 -8.37
CA ILE A 154 40.46 -0.64 -9.30
C ILE A 154 38.94 -0.79 -9.23
N GLU A 155 38.26 -0.60 -10.35
CA GLU A 155 36.86 -0.88 -10.50
C GLU A 155 36.70 -2.31 -11.04
N MET A 156 35.94 -3.12 -10.32
CA MET A 156 35.60 -4.48 -10.70
C MET A 156 34.26 -4.50 -11.42
N SER A 157 34.12 -5.43 -12.37
CA SER A 157 32.89 -5.55 -13.18
C SER A 157 32.47 -7.00 -13.30
N TRP A 158 31.21 -7.28 -13.11
CA TRP A 158 30.62 -8.62 -13.27
C TRP A 158 29.37 -8.55 -14.13
N GLU A 159 29.41 -9.22 -15.27
CA GLU A 159 28.22 -9.49 -16.06
C GLU A 159 27.40 -10.59 -15.37
N ILE A 160 26.11 -10.38 -15.22
CA ILE A 160 25.19 -11.35 -14.66
C ILE A 160 24.16 -11.80 -15.70
N SER A 161 23.86 -13.09 -15.69
CA SER A 161 22.66 -13.65 -16.31
C SER A 161 21.67 -14.05 -15.22
N THR A 162 20.40 -14.13 -15.55
CA THR A 162 19.38 -14.43 -14.54
C THR A 162 18.54 -15.64 -14.90
N THR A 163 17.98 -16.26 -13.89
CA THR A 163 16.93 -17.27 -14.05
C THR A 163 15.64 -16.68 -13.49
N PRO A 164 14.62 -16.49 -14.33
CA PRO A 164 13.38 -15.88 -13.90
C PRO A 164 12.63 -16.76 -12.90
N ILE A 165 11.87 -16.11 -12.01
CA ILE A 165 11.07 -16.76 -10.98
C ILE A 165 9.59 -16.50 -11.22
N ASN A 166 8.74 -17.31 -10.59
CA ASN A 166 7.29 -17.20 -10.72
C ASN A 166 6.75 -15.96 -10.00
N VAL A 167 5.86 -15.24 -10.66
CA VAL A 167 5.08 -14.12 -10.09
C VAL A 167 3.59 -14.45 -10.19
N PRO A 168 2.86 -14.57 -9.09
CA PRO A 168 1.44 -14.92 -9.12
C PRO A 168 0.63 -13.98 -10.03
N GLY A 169 -0.07 -14.53 -11.01
CA GLY A 169 -0.91 -13.77 -11.95
C GLY A 169 -0.17 -13.08 -13.11
N PHE A 170 1.15 -13.20 -13.19
CA PHE A 170 1.98 -12.57 -14.22
C PHE A 170 2.94 -13.59 -14.88
N LYS A 171 3.63 -13.14 -15.93
CA LYS A 171 4.73 -13.93 -16.50
C LYS A 171 5.88 -14.01 -15.50
N VAL A 172 6.69 -15.06 -15.62
CA VAL A 172 7.93 -15.19 -14.86
C VAL A 172 8.85 -14.01 -15.15
N THR A 173 9.52 -13.50 -14.12
CA THR A 173 10.47 -12.39 -14.24
C THR A 173 11.68 -12.61 -13.32
N ALA A 174 12.79 -11.97 -13.65
CA ALA A 174 13.96 -11.91 -12.78
C ALA A 174 14.16 -10.52 -12.16
N HIS A 175 13.35 -9.54 -12.55
CA HIS A 175 13.50 -8.15 -12.10
C HIS A 175 12.15 -7.57 -11.65
N LEU A 176 12.16 -6.93 -10.48
CA LEU A 176 11.06 -6.15 -9.94
C LEU A 176 11.54 -4.75 -9.57
N THR A 177 10.72 -3.75 -9.85
CA THR A 177 10.98 -2.37 -9.44
C THR A 177 9.81 -1.85 -8.59
N ILE A 178 10.12 -1.22 -7.47
CA ILE A 178 9.12 -0.61 -6.57
C ILE A 178 9.43 0.89 -6.48
N ASP A 179 8.45 1.70 -6.85
CA ASP A 179 8.54 3.17 -6.84
C ASP A 179 7.97 3.71 -5.53
N SER A 180 8.82 4.28 -4.68
CA SER A 180 8.44 4.80 -3.36
C SER A 180 7.40 5.92 -3.42
N THR A 181 7.25 6.57 -4.57
CA THR A 181 6.29 7.67 -4.73
C THR A 181 4.87 7.19 -5.03
N LYS A 182 4.70 5.89 -5.35
CA LYS A 182 3.45 5.28 -5.80
C LYS A 182 2.88 4.25 -4.84
N VAL A 183 3.64 3.88 -3.80
CA VAL A 183 3.25 2.85 -2.82
C VAL A 183 2.96 3.47 -1.46
N ASN A 184 2.20 2.77 -0.64
CA ASN A 184 1.93 3.19 0.73
C ASN A 184 3.24 3.16 1.55
N PRO A 185 3.62 4.27 2.22
CA PRO A 185 4.87 4.37 2.97
C PRO A 185 5.02 3.32 4.08
N ASP A 186 3.94 2.98 4.80
CA ASP A 186 3.99 2.01 5.90
C ASP A 186 4.26 0.59 5.38
N LYS A 187 3.72 0.24 4.21
CA LYS A 187 3.98 -1.04 3.55
C LYS A 187 5.38 -1.10 2.99
N LEU A 188 5.83 0.01 2.41
CA LEU A 188 7.20 0.14 1.93
C LEU A 188 8.20 -0.04 3.08
N ALA A 189 7.96 0.58 4.24
CA ALA A 189 8.78 0.40 5.43
C ALA A 189 8.82 -1.08 5.89
N LYS A 190 7.67 -1.76 5.94
CA LYS A 190 7.61 -3.21 6.25
C LYS A 190 8.43 -4.05 5.27
N LEU A 191 8.38 -3.73 3.98
CA LEU A 191 9.18 -4.42 2.98
C LEU A 191 10.67 -4.12 3.15
N GLU A 192 11.03 -2.88 3.45
CA GLU A 192 12.41 -2.48 3.72
C GLU A 192 12.97 -3.16 4.98
N ASP A 193 12.17 -3.34 6.03
CA ASP A 193 12.55 -4.13 7.21
C ASP A 193 12.87 -5.58 6.86
N VAL A 194 12.15 -6.17 5.91
CA VAL A 194 12.45 -7.52 5.41
C VAL A 194 13.72 -7.54 4.56
N LEU A 195 13.88 -6.55 3.66
CA LEU A 195 15.01 -6.50 2.73
C LEU A 195 16.32 -6.10 3.42
N PHE A 196 16.29 -5.13 4.30
CA PHE A 196 17.49 -4.57 4.91
C PHE A 196 17.73 -5.04 6.36
N GLY A 197 16.74 -5.74 6.93
CA GLY A 197 16.74 -6.15 8.32
C GLY A 197 16.25 -5.07 9.27
N SER A 198 15.92 -5.48 10.48
CA SER A 198 15.51 -4.61 11.59
C SER A 198 16.31 -4.96 12.84
N GLU A 199 16.05 -4.29 13.97
CA GLU A 199 16.67 -4.63 15.26
C GLU A 199 16.35 -6.08 15.71
N THR A 200 15.27 -6.67 15.19
CA THR A 200 14.75 -7.98 15.62
C THR A 200 14.79 -9.06 14.54
N SER A 201 15.11 -8.72 13.30
CA SER A 201 15.12 -9.66 12.18
C SER A 201 16.28 -9.43 11.21
N ASP A 202 16.88 -10.54 10.75
CA ASP A 202 17.92 -10.50 9.72
C ASP A 202 17.33 -10.08 8.37
N ALA A 203 18.15 -9.38 7.57
CA ALA A 203 17.84 -9.06 6.18
C ALA A 203 17.68 -10.33 5.35
N ARG A 204 16.64 -10.44 4.54
CA ARG A 204 16.39 -11.54 3.60
C ARG A 204 15.70 -11.05 2.35
N LEU A 205 15.77 -11.80 1.27
CA LEU A 205 15.05 -11.45 0.05
C LEU A 205 13.77 -12.29 -0.06
N PRO A 206 12.59 -11.66 0.09
CA PRO A 206 11.30 -12.33 -0.07
C PRO A 206 11.03 -12.67 -1.55
N PHE A 207 10.25 -13.70 -1.83
CA PHE A 207 9.77 -14.00 -3.17
C PHE A 207 8.62 -13.03 -3.57
N PRO A 208 8.34 -12.88 -4.89
CA PRO A 208 7.31 -11.95 -5.36
C PRO A 208 5.92 -12.16 -4.74
N ALA A 209 5.55 -13.40 -4.42
CA ALA A 209 4.27 -13.68 -3.76
C ALA A 209 4.18 -13.00 -2.37
N GLU A 210 5.26 -13.04 -1.60
CA GLU A 210 5.33 -12.38 -0.29
C GLU A 210 5.36 -10.85 -0.44
N ILE A 211 6.11 -10.34 -1.43
CA ILE A 211 6.10 -8.89 -1.73
C ILE A 211 4.68 -8.42 -2.08
N ILE A 212 3.97 -9.18 -2.90
CA ILE A 212 2.57 -8.87 -3.25
C ILE A 212 1.70 -8.82 -1.98
N GLU A 213 1.82 -9.78 -1.06
CA GLU A 213 1.04 -9.78 0.18
C GLU A 213 1.40 -8.60 1.10
N ILE A 214 2.69 -8.24 1.21
CA ILE A 214 3.11 -7.07 1.99
C ILE A 214 2.56 -5.77 1.39
N MET A 215 2.57 -5.68 0.05
CA MET A 215 2.17 -4.47 -0.69
C MET A 215 0.67 -4.40 -0.98
N LYS A 216 -0.04 -5.52 -0.82
CA LYS A 216 -1.48 -5.57 -1.04
C LYS A 216 -2.20 -4.66 -0.06
N ASP A 217 -3.10 -3.86 -0.59
CA ASP A 217 -4.02 -3.15 0.28
C ASP A 217 -4.87 -4.17 1.01
N GLU A 218 -4.72 -4.21 2.34
CA GLU A 218 -5.74 -4.90 3.12
C GLU A 218 -7.06 -4.23 2.75
N PRO A 219 -8.10 -4.99 2.43
CA PRO A 219 -9.42 -4.39 2.31
C PRO A 219 -9.62 -3.62 3.61
N ASP A 220 -9.91 -2.33 3.52
CA ASP A 220 -10.28 -1.55 4.70
C ASP A 220 -11.26 -2.41 5.51
N PRO A 221 -11.03 -2.61 6.82
CA PRO A 221 -11.96 -3.36 7.63
C PRO A 221 -13.33 -2.78 7.31
N ALA A 222 -14.23 -3.65 6.86
CA ALA A 222 -15.53 -3.22 6.34
C ALA A 222 -16.10 -2.19 7.31
N LEU A 223 -16.30 -0.96 6.82
CA LEU A 223 -16.80 0.13 7.63
C LEU A 223 -18.18 -0.30 8.17
N THR A 224 -18.20 -0.86 9.37
CA THR A 224 -19.40 -1.34 10.03
C THR A 224 -19.85 -0.26 10.99
N ILE A 225 -21.07 0.18 10.84
CA ILE A 225 -21.71 1.18 11.70
C ILE A 225 -22.62 0.44 12.66
N THR A 226 -22.50 0.73 13.95
CA THR A 226 -23.41 0.22 14.97
C THR A 226 -24.27 1.37 15.49
N VAL A 227 -25.56 1.18 15.48
CA VAL A 227 -26.54 2.17 15.97
C VAL A 227 -27.17 1.68 17.26
N SER A 228 -27.15 2.50 18.28
CA SER A 228 -27.79 2.17 19.56
C SER A 228 -28.60 3.35 20.11
N PRO A 229 -29.70 3.09 20.83
CA PRO A 229 -30.49 4.14 21.42
C PRO A 229 -29.76 4.76 22.63
N VAL A 230 -29.78 6.07 22.75
CA VAL A 230 -29.41 6.73 24.02
C VAL A 230 -30.49 6.45 25.04
N THR A 231 -30.11 6.01 26.25
CA THR A 231 -31.10 5.54 27.25
C THR A 231 -30.94 6.22 28.61
N GLY A 232 -31.99 6.11 29.42
CA GLY A 232 -31.96 6.46 30.84
C GLY A 232 -31.76 7.94 31.13
N ASN A 233 -30.87 8.23 32.07
CA ASN A 233 -30.52 9.58 32.51
C ASN A 233 -29.35 10.20 31.77
N THR A 234 -28.94 9.59 30.65
CA THR A 234 -27.88 10.17 29.80
C THR A 234 -28.34 11.53 29.28
N ASP A 235 -27.46 12.52 29.37
CA ASP A 235 -27.74 13.86 28.87
C ASP A 235 -27.74 13.86 27.33
N VAL A 236 -28.73 14.50 26.77
CA VAL A 236 -28.91 14.66 25.32
C VAL A 236 -29.17 16.13 25.06
N CYS A 237 -28.10 16.88 24.90
CA CYS A 237 -28.14 18.31 24.60
C CYS A 237 -29.14 19.09 25.49
N GLY A 238 -29.05 18.91 26.80
CA GLY A 238 -29.84 19.65 27.79
C GLY A 238 -31.16 19.00 28.21
N LYS A 239 -31.46 17.79 27.74
CA LYS A 239 -32.53 16.96 28.27
C LYS A 239 -32.01 15.56 28.55
N LYS A 240 -32.71 14.77 29.37
CA LYS A 240 -32.37 13.37 29.58
C LYS A 240 -33.02 12.49 28.52
N ALA A 241 -32.33 11.42 28.11
CA ALA A 241 -32.81 10.52 27.04
C ALA A 241 -34.22 9.99 27.34
N HIS A 242 -34.54 9.67 28.61
CA HIS A 242 -35.86 9.21 29.02
C HIS A 242 -36.98 10.26 28.88
N GLU A 243 -36.64 11.54 28.73
CA GLU A 243 -37.58 12.61 28.45
C GLU A 243 -37.93 12.71 26.96
N LEU A 244 -37.06 12.21 26.09
CA LEU A 244 -37.26 12.22 24.63
C LEU A 244 -37.89 10.93 24.13
N GLN A 245 -37.50 9.77 24.70
CA GLN A 245 -37.87 8.45 24.18
C GLN A 245 -37.99 7.41 25.29
N SER A 246 -38.73 6.33 25.00
CA SER A 246 -38.87 5.16 25.87
C SER A 246 -38.95 3.87 25.07
N ASN A 247 -38.29 2.81 25.56
CA ASN A 247 -38.27 1.49 24.94
C ASN A 247 -37.83 1.51 23.46
N VAL A 248 -36.94 2.46 23.09
CA VAL A 248 -36.38 2.47 21.74
C VAL A 248 -35.43 1.30 21.64
N LEU A 249 -35.60 0.50 20.60
CA LEU A 249 -34.80 -0.66 20.24
C LEU A 249 -34.30 -0.46 18.80
N VAL A 250 -33.03 -0.72 18.59
CA VAL A 250 -32.41 -0.73 17.27
C VAL A 250 -32.00 -2.18 16.97
N ASN A 251 -32.29 -2.63 15.77
CA ASN A 251 -31.85 -3.91 15.25
C ASN A 251 -30.95 -3.67 14.02
N ASP A 252 -29.66 -3.74 14.22
CA ASP A 252 -28.65 -3.51 13.16
C ASP A 252 -28.64 -4.62 12.10
N THR A 253 -29.15 -5.83 12.44
CA THR A 253 -29.23 -6.92 11.44
C THR A 253 -30.32 -6.66 10.40
N THR A 254 -31.40 -6.01 10.79
CA THR A 254 -32.54 -5.70 9.91
C THR A 254 -32.66 -4.22 9.59
N ASN A 255 -31.78 -3.41 10.13
CA ASN A 255 -31.78 -1.94 10.05
C ASN A 255 -33.16 -1.35 10.39
N THR A 256 -33.68 -1.73 11.56
CA THR A 256 -34.99 -1.30 12.01
C THR A 256 -34.96 -0.68 13.40
N ILE A 257 -35.82 0.33 13.61
CA ILE A 257 -35.98 1.03 14.88
C ILE A 257 -37.45 0.97 15.31
N SER A 258 -37.65 0.60 16.55
CA SER A 258 -39.00 0.54 17.21
C SER A 258 -38.98 1.26 18.54
N GLY A 259 -40.16 1.47 19.14
CA GLY A 259 -40.30 2.08 20.46
C GLY A 259 -41.26 3.24 20.51
N THR A 260 -41.08 4.15 21.48
CA THR A 260 -41.96 5.29 21.66
C THR A 260 -41.16 6.58 21.80
N LEU A 261 -41.48 7.58 20.99
CA LEU A 261 -40.94 8.92 21.10
C LEU A 261 -41.93 9.82 21.85
N LYS A 262 -41.43 10.56 22.82
CA LYS A 262 -42.23 11.47 23.62
C LYS A 262 -42.35 12.83 22.96
N TYR A 263 -43.53 13.47 23.10
CA TYR A 263 -43.71 14.82 22.62
C TYR A 263 -43.09 15.82 23.61
N VAL A 264 -42.14 16.60 23.13
CA VAL A 264 -41.45 17.60 23.96
C VAL A 264 -41.64 19.03 23.41
N THR A 265 -41.58 20.02 24.30
CA THR A 265 -41.62 21.40 23.98
C THR A 265 -40.37 22.13 24.46
N GLY A 266 -39.93 23.15 23.75
CA GLY A 266 -38.80 23.97 24.15
C GLY A 266 -37.45 23.26 24.06
N TYR A 267 -37.31 22.23 23.20
CA TYR A 267 -36.06 21.49 22.99
C TYR A 267 -35.28 22.10 21.83
N THR A 268 -33.98 22.39 22.05
CA THR A 268 -33.10 23.06 21.07
C THR A 268 -31.85 22.24 20.72
N GLY A 269 -31.70 21.05 21.26
CA GLY A 269 -30.50 20.26 21.15
C GLY A 269 -30.51 19.19 20.04
N PHE A 270 -31.05 19.49 18.86
CA PHE A 270 -31.11 18.55 17.75
C PHE A 270 -29.98 18.74 16.73
N SER A 271 -29.54 17.67 16.14
CA SER A 271 -28.42 17.66 15.17
C SER A 271 -28.79 18.28 13.82
N SER A 272 -30.08 18.30 13.47
CA SER A 272 -30.59 18.93 12.26
C SER A 272 -30.94 20.41 12.48
N LYS A 273 -30.67 21.27 11.49
CA LYS A 273 -30.86 22.72 11.57
C LYS A 273 -32.36 23.19 11.52
N GLU A 274 -33.27 22.46 12.16
CA GLU A 274 -34.66 22.90 12.24
C GLU A 274 -34.88 23.76 13.50
N ASP A 275 -35.37 24.94 13.33
CA ASP A 275 -35.69 25.88 14.42
C ASP A 275 -36.94 25.48 15.26
N GLU A 276 -37.54 24.35 14.99
CA GLU A 276 -38.72 23.89 15.70
C GLU A 276 -38.37 23.20 17.02
N GLN A 277 -38.70 23.90 18.10
CA GLN A 277 -38.44 23.47 19.49
C GLN A 277 -39.43 22.43 20.03
N THR A 278 -40.40 22.00 19.24
CA THR A 278 -41.52 21.16 19.67
C THR A 278 -41.68 19.94 18.76
N GLY A 279 -41.88 18.76 19.35
CA GLY A 279 -42.10 17.51 18.56
C GLY A 279 -41.54 16.24 19.18
N ASN A 280 -41.42 15.23 18.38
CA ASN A 280 -40.87 13.94 18.76
C ASN A 280 -39.43 13.80 18.29
N TYR A 281 -38.51 13.48 19.16
CA TYR A 281 -37.08 13.37 18.88
C TYR A 281 -36.59 11.97 19.24
N ILE A 282 -35.74 11.43 18.36
CA ILE A 282 -34.98 10.22 18.62
C ILE A 282 -33.53 10.59 18.89
N ALA A 283 -32.95 9.99 19.91
CA ALA A 283 -31.53 10.14 20.24
C ALA A 283 -30.81 8.80 20.09
N LEU A 284 -29.78 8.79 19.25
CA LEU A 284 -29.01 7.60 18.91
C LEU A 284 -27.52 7.85 19.07
N ASN A 285 -26.78 6.84 19.51
CA ASN A 285 -25.33 6.79 19.33
C ASN A 285 -25.05 6.05 18.02
N ILE A 286 -24.09 6.56 17.24
CA ILE A 286 -23.70 6.01 15.95
C ILE A 286 -22.21 5.74 16.01
N ASP A 287 -21.85 4.47 16.24
CA ASP A 287 -20.49 4.04 16.52
C ASP A 287 -19.90 3.24 15.35
N PRO A 288 -18.85 3.72 14.68
CA PRO A 288 -18.11 2.92 13.71
C PRO A 288 -17.24 1.88 14.43
N ALA A 289 -17.33 0.62 14.01
CA ALA A 289 -16.63 -0.49 14.69
C ALA A 289 -15.11 -0.46 14.52
N SER A 290 -14.58 0.20 13.48
CA SER A 290 -13.15 0.19 13.10
C SER A 290 -12.43 1.53 13.24
N GLY A 291 -12.92 2.41 14.11
CA GLY A 291 -12.45 3.79 14.23
C GLY A 291 -13.28 4.77 13.40
N PHE A 292 -13.15 6.07 13.70
CA PHE A 292 -13.99 7.09 13.08
C PHE A 292 -13.57 7.31 11.61
N PRO A 293 -14.51 7.32 10.64
CA PRO A 293 -14.21 7.52 9.23
C PRO A 293 -13.82 8.97 8.92
N GLU A 294 -13.32 9.24 7.71
CA GLU A 294 -12.98 10.59 7.24
C GLU A 294 -14.16 11.53 7.26
N SER A 295 -15.35 11.01 6.96
CA SER A 295 -16.61 11.74 7.13
C SER A 295 -17.75 10.79 7.51
N MET A 296 -18.62 11.25 8.39
CA MET A 296 -19.86 10.56 8.73
C MET A 296 -20.99 11.56 8.88
N THR A 297 -22.12 11.26 8.25
CA THR A 297 -23.31 12.11 8.29
C THR A 297 -24.55 11.29 8.61
N VAL A 298 -25.53 11.94 9.24
CA VAL A 298 -26.83 11.37 9.52
C VAL A 298 -27.92 12.33 9.07
N GLU A 299 -28.96 11.80 8.45
CA GLU A 299 -30.12 12.58 8.01
C GLU A 299 -31.43 11.81 8.14
N ILE A 300 -32.53 12.54 8.14
CA ILE A 300 -33.88 11.96 8.01
C ILE A 300 -34.30 11.98 6.55
N LYS A 301 -34.46 10.82 5.94
CA LYS A 301 -35.05 10.66 4.61
C LYS A 301 -36.49 11.17 4.61
N ASN A 302 -36.86 11.96 3.63
CA ASN A 302 -38.12 12.68 3.57
C ASN A 302 -38.36 13.63 4.75
N GLY A 303 -37.29 14.05 5.42
CA GLY A 303 -37.28 15.15 6.38
C GLY A 303 -37.13 16.52 5.70
N THR A 304 -37.25 17.58 6.48
CA THR A 304 -37.03 18.97 6.01
C THR A 304 -35.64 19.48 6.30
N SER A 305 -34.86 18.71 7.06
CA SER A 305 -33.51 19.07 7.51
C SER A 305 -32.46 18.40 6.64
N GLY A 306 -31.35 19.10 6.40
CA GLY A 306 -30.19 18.53 5.73
C GLY A 306 -29.39 17.57 6.65
N PRO A 307 -28.36 16.91 6.09
CA PRO A 307 -27.51 16.01 6.86
C PRO A 307 -26.74 16.74 7.96
N ALA A 308 -26.63 16.11 9.13
CA ALA A 308 -25.77 16.53 10.23
C ALA A 308 -24.44 15.76 10.18
N ASN A 309 -23.34 16.47 10.39
CA ASN A 309 -22.01 15.85 10.48
C ASN A 309 -21.81 15.28 11.88
N LEU A 310 -21.27 14.06 11.93
CA LEU A 310 -20.81 13.41 13.16
C LEU A 310 -19.29 13.43 13.23
N THR A 311 -18.75 13.50 14.43
CA THR A 311 -17.29 13.49 14.68
C THR A 311 -16.94 12.44 15.72
N ALA A 312 -15.66 12.11 15.85
CA ALA A 312 -15.20 11.16 16.85
C ALA A 312 -15.50 11.58 18.30
N GLU A 313 -15.62 12.89 18.54
CA GLU A 313 -15.95 13.48 19.85
C GLU A 313 -17.46 13.64 20.06
N ASP A 314 -18.23 13.76 18.97
CA ASP A 314 -19.69 13.90 18.97
C ASP A 314 -20.31 13.01 17.88
N HIS A 315 -20.55 11.76 18.26
CA HIS A 315 -21.21 10.74 17.43
C HIS A 315 -22.65 10.44 17.88
N GLN A 316 -23.22 11.32 18.68
CA GLN A 316 -24.59 11.26 19.12
C GLN A 316 -25.49 12.07 18.18
N ALA A 317 -26.51 11.43 17.61
CA ALA A 317 -27.47 12.07 16.72
C ALA A 317 -28.81 12.27 17.43
N VAL A 318 -29.33 13.48 17.38
CA VAL A 318 -30.68 13.81 17.80
C VAL A 318 -31.48 14.31 16.61
N LEU A 319 -32.50 13.56 16.25
CA LEU A 319 -33.26 13.76 15.02
C LEU A 319 -34.76 13.91 15.30
N LYS A 320 -35.42 14.87 14.65
CA LYS A 320 -36.84 15.11 14.78
C LYS A 320 -37.64 14.22 13.82
N ILE A 321 -38.56 13.44 14.35
CA ILE A 321 -39.44 12.55 13.58
C ILE A 321 -40.83 13.12 13.51
N LYS A 322 -41.33 13.41 12.29
CA LYS A 322 -42.68 13.94 12.04
C LYS A 322 -43.66 12.84 11.58
N ASP A 323 -43.19 11.88 10.83
CA ASP A 323 -44.02 10.78 10.28
C ASP A 323 -43.20 9.49 10.22
N ALA A 324 -43.37 8.64 11.23
CA ALA A 324 -42.62 7.37 11.32
C ALA A 324 -42.94 6.38 10.15
N ALA A 325 -44.09 6.54 9.49
CA ALA A 325 -44.45 5.68 8.37
C ALA A 325 -43.78 6.05 7.05
N LYS A 326 -43.32 7.29 6.91
CA LYS A 326 -42.74 7.82 5.67
C LYS A 326 -41.27 8.18 5.80
N GLN A 327 -40.77 8.30 7.00
CA GLN A 327 -39.39 8.70 7.28
C GLN A 327 -38.53 7.49 7.63
N SER A 328 -37.24 7.63 7.40
CA SER A 328 -36.18 6.69 7.84
C SER A 328 -34.94 7.49 8.16
N ILE A 329 -33.99 6.88 8.85
CA ILE A 329 -32.70 7.47 9.13
C ILE A 329 -31.69 6.96 8.11
N ILE A 330 -30.97 7.85 7.47
CA ILE A 330 -29.85 7.51 6.58
C ILE A 330 -28.55 7.92 7.25
N ILE A 331 -27.63 6.99 7.34
CA ILE A 331 -26.26 7.22 7.82
C ILE A 331 -25.33 6.98 6.64
N LYS A 332 -24.49 7.94 6.35
CA LYS A 332 -23.44 7.85 5.32
C LYS A 332 -22.10 8.03 5.97
N ALA A 333 -21.19 7.12 5.69
CA ALA A 333 -19.83 7.20 6.15
C ALA A 333 -18.87 6.98 4.98
N THR A 334 -17.82 7.77 4.89
CA THR A 334 -16.81 7.67 3.84
C THR A 334 -15.44 7.52 4.47
N ASN A 335 -14.68 6.54 4.01
CA ASN A 335 -13.32 6.33 4.40
C ASN A 335 -12.50 5.92 3.17
N LYS A 336 -11.37 6.62 2.90
CA LYS A 336 -10.47 6.36 1.77
C LYS A 336 -11.18 6.17 0.42
N GLY A 337 -12.23 6.96 0.18
CA GLY A 337 -13.01 6.90 -1.07
C GLY A 337 -14.07 5.79 -1.12
N THR A 338 -14.19 4.95 -0.08
CA THR A 338 -15.27 3.98 0.04
C THR A 338 -16.41 4.60 0.82
N GLU A 339 -17.61 4.65 0.22
CA GLU A 339 -18.84 5.14 0.86
C GLU A 339 -19.72 3.95 1.30
N VAL A 340 -20.14 3.97 2.56
CA VAL A 340 -21.15 3.06 3.09
C VAL A 340 -22.37 3.88 3.45
N THR A 341 -23.54 3.41 3.00
CA THR A 341 -24.83 4.03 3.29
C THR A 341 -25.73 3.01 3.95
N GLU A 342 -26.22 3.30 5.15
CA GLU A 342 -27.19 2.49 5.86
C GLU A 342 -28.51 3.24 6.04
N GLU A 343 -29.63 2.56 5.81
CA GLU A 343 -30.97 3.12 5.99
C GLU A 343 -31.72 2.34 7.08
N TYR A 344 -32.03 3.01 8.19
CA TYR A 344 -32.81 2.46 9.29
C TYR A 344 -34.26 2.87 9.15
N LYS A 345 -35.15 1.87 9.00
CA LYS A 345 -36.60 2.07 8.89
C LYS A 345 -37.29 2.01 10.23
N PHE A 346 -38.33 2.79 10.42
CA PHE A 346 -39.14 2.76 11.62
C PHE A 346 -40.19 1.63 11.51
N VAL A 347 -40.12 0.65 12.40
CA VAL A 347 -41.05 -0.48 12.46
C VAL A 347 -41.64 -0.55 13.86
N GLY A 348 -42.91 -0.19 14.00
CA GLY A 348 -43.55 -0.11 15.31
C GLY A 348 -43.11 1.06 16.19
N LEU A 349 -42.54 2.11 15.57
CA LEU A 349 -42.23 3.36 16.26
C LEU A 349 -43.50 4.21 16.44
N THR A 350 -43.79 4.53 17.70
CA THR A 350 -44.95 5.32 18.07
C THR A 350 -44.56 6.77 18.42
N LEU A 351 -45.26 7.73 17.86
CA LEU A 351 -45.08 9.16 18.16
C LEU A 351 -46.20 9.57 19.14
N GLN A 352 -45.84 10.08 20.33
CA GLN A 352 -46.81 10.66 21.25
C GLN A 352 -47.31 12.01 20.73
N THR A 353 -48.58 12.30 20.97
CA THR A 353 -49.16 13.63 20.69
C THR A 353 -49.06 14.54 21.90
N ALA A 354 -49.16 15.84 21.66
CA ALA A 354 -49.16 16.88 22.70
C ALA A 354 -50.24 16.68 23.74
#